data_ccddb9a28e01532c27a404df1ef819b4
#
_entry.id   ccddb9a28e01532c27a404df1ef819b4
#
_cell.length_a   1.000
_cell.length_b   1.000
_cell.length_c   1.000
_cell.angle_alpha   90.00
_cell.angle_beta   90.00
_cell.angle_gamma   90.00
#
_symmetry.space_group_name_H-M   'P 1'
#
loop_
_entity.id
_entity.type
_entity.pdbx_description
1 polymer ?
#
loop_
_entity_poly.entity_id
_entity_poly.type
_entity_poly.pdbx_seq_one_letter_code
_entity_poly.pdbx_strand_id
1 'polypeptide(L)'
;MINRLLKFSLGNKFAVFLMVVLVILGGVYSSVKMRLELLPDVEEPMISVNTVLPGATPQTVQEDISDKIDNQIRGMAHVENVKSQSLENVSMVQVSYEDGTDMDKAEEALKKEIDKLKLTEDAREPELMRNSMNAFPVVVYLFSDKNGNLEKATKAIEKQLIP
;
A
#
# COMPACT_ATOMS: atom_id res chain seq x y z
N MET A 1 -19.37 9.27 -49.86
CA MET A 1 -18.67 10.14 -48.89
C MET A 1 -17.16 10.16 -49.13
N ILE A 2 -16.50 9.04 -49.31
CA ILE A 2 -15.04 8.90 -49.51
C ILE A 2 -14.50 9.76 -50.65
N ASN A 3 -15.18 9.80 -51.83
CA ASN A 3 -14.73 10.59 -52.99
C ASN A 3 -14.75 12.12 -52.78
N ARG A 4 -15.59 12.64 -51.88
CA ARG A 4 -15.59 14.05 -51.52
C ARG A 4 -14.42 14.42 -50.59
N LEU A 5 -14.09 13.51 -49.64
CA LEU A 5 -12.94 13.66 -48.75
C LEU A 5 -11.61 13.58 -49.55
N LEU A 6 -11.50 12.64 -50.49
CA LEU A 6 -10.33 12.53 -51.36
C LEU A 6 -10.11 13.79 -52.22
N LYS A 7 -11.19 14.32 -52.88
CA LYS A 7 -11.09 15.56 -53.65
C LYS A 7 -10.71 16.77 -52.80
N PHE A 8 -11.24 16.86 -51.59
CA PHE A 8 -10.90 17.95 -50.66
C PHE A 8 -9.43 17.86 -50.19
N SER A 9 -8.98 16.65 -49.85
CA SER A 9 -7.61 16.38 -49.41
C SER A 9 -6.58 16.66 -50.51
N LEU A 10 -6.85 16.23 -51.76
CA LEU A 10 -5.97 16.45 -52.91
C LEU A 10 -5.98 17.91 -53.40
N GLY A 11 -7.10 18.63 -53.21
CA GLY A 11 -7.26 20.04 -53.62
C GLY A 11 -6.63 21.04 -52.62
N ASN A 12 -6.53 20.68 -51.34
CA ASN A 12 -6.08 21.59 -50.27
C ASN A 12 -4.88 21.01 -49.48
N LYS A 13 -3.72 20.96 -50.11
CA LYS A 13 -2.48 20.45 -49.52
C LYS A 13 -2.12 21.14 -48.19
N PHE A 14 -2.42 22.44 -48.11
CA PHE A 14 -2.17 23.25 -46.90
C PHE A 14 -3.09 22.83 -45.73
N ALA A 15 -4.37 22.56 -46.01
CA ALA A 15 -5.33 22.09 -45.00
C ALA A 15 -4.95 20.70 -44.46
N VAL A 16 -4.48 19.80 -45.32
CA VAL A 16 -3.98 18.48 -44.90
C VAL A 16 -2.74 18.62 -44.05
N PHE A 17 -1.77 19.47 -44.44
CA PHE A 17 -0.56 19.74 -43.65
C PHE A 17 -0.91 20.29 -42.28
N LEU A 18 -1.82 21.27 -42.20
CA LEU A 18 -2.26 21.83 -40.92
C LEU A 18 -2.93 20.79 -40.02
N MET A 19 -3.74 19.90 -40.60
CA MET A 19 -4.38 18.81 -39.85
C MET A 19 -3.33 17.83 -39.27
N VAL A 20 -2.33 17.47 -40.09
CA VAL A 20 -1.24 16.58 -39.62
C VAL A 20 -0.46 17.23 -38.46
N VAL A 21 -0.13 18.53 -38.59
CA VAL A 21 0.54 19.27 -37.52
C VAL A 21 -0.30 19.30 -36.24
N LEU A 22 -1.60 19.54 -36.34
CA LEU A 22 -2.53 19.50 -35.20
C LEU A 22 -2.57 18.13 -34.51
N VAL A 23 -2.60 17.05 -35.30
CA VAL A 23 -2.58 15.69 -34.76
C VAL A 23 -1.26 15.38 -34.03
N ILE A 24 -0.13 15.81 -34.63
CA ILE A 24 1.19 15.63 -34.01
C ILE A 24 1.28 16.43 -32.70
N LEU A 25 0.88 17.69 -32.69
CA LEU A 25 0.88 18.52 -31.49
C LEU A 25 -0.05 17.95 -30.41
N GLY A 26 -1.24 17.49 -30.79
CA GLY A 26 -2.17 16.83 -29.87
C GLY A 26 -1.62 15.53 -29.30
N GLY A 27 -0.94 14.73 -30.13
CA GLY A 27 -0.27 13.49 -29.70
C GLY A 27 0.87 13.76 -28.70
N VAL A 28 1.73 14.73 -29.00
CA VAL A 28 2.82 15.12 -28.10
C VAL A 28 2.27 15.67 -26.78
N TYR A 29 1.27 16.55 -26.84
CA TYR A 29 0.64 17.11 -25.64
C TYR A 29 0.00 16.00 -24.77
N SER A 30 -0.69 15.07 -25.38
CA SER A 30 -1.30 13.91 -24.69
C SER A 30 -0.25 13.02 -24.04
N SER A 31 0.85 12.72 -24.77
CA SER A 31 1.95 11.88 -24.26
C SER A 31 2.64 12.49 -23.05
N VAL A 32 2.85 13.80 -23.04
CA VAL A 32 3.49 14.50 -21.89
C VAL A 32 2.59 14.53 -20.65
N LYS A 33 1.25 14.50 -20.85
CA LYS A 33 0.28 14.48 -19.74
C LYS A 33 -0.07 13.07 -19.25
N MET A 34 0.29 12.03 -19.98
CA MET A 34 0.09 10.66 -19.50
C MET A 34 1.00 10.41 -18.30
N ARG A 35 0.40 10.14 -17.17
CA ARG A 35 1.14 9.59 -16.02
C ARG A 35 1.51 8.15 -16.37
N LEU A 36 2.80 7.89 -16.43
CA LEU A 36 3.32 6.51 -16.53
C LEU A 36 3.24 5.89 -15.13
N GLU A 37 2.06 5.43 -14.76
CA GLU A 37 1.89 4.59 -13.59
C GLU A 37 2.16 3.15 -14.00
N LEU A 38 3.22 2.56 -13.46
CA LEU A 38 3.61 1.16 -13.71
C LEU A 38 2.55 0.16 -13.20
N LEU A 39 1.78 0.57 -12.19
CA LEU A 39 0.67 -0.21 -11.64
C LEU A 39 -0.50 0.77 -11.42
N PRO A 40 -1.73 0.40 -11.78
CA PRO A 40 -2.87 1.18 -11.34
C PRO A 40 -2.86 1.23 -9.81
N ASP A 41 -3.18 2.38 -9.22
CA ASP A 41 -3.40 2.52 -7.78
C ASP A 41 -4.62 1.67 -7.38
N VAL A 42 -4.43 0.36 -7.33
CA VAL A 42 -5.37 -0.57 -6.71
C VAL A 42 -5.01 -0.53 -5.23
N GLU A 43 -5.48 0.47 -4.55
CA GLU A 43 -5.52 0.45 -3.09
C GLU A 43 -6.55 -0.61 -2.71
N GLU A 44 -6.08 -1.83 -2.45
CA GLU A 44 -6.94 -2.77 -1.75
C GLU A 44 -7.23 -2.16 -0.38
N PRO A 45 -8.50 -1.93 -0.02
CA PRO A 45 -8.86 -1.32 1.26
C PRO A 45 -8.57 -2.32 2.39
N MET A 46 -7.31 -2.42 2.78
CA MET A 46 -6.80 -3.39 3.75
C MET A 46 -5.90 -2.73 4.78
N ILE A 47 -6.11 -3.08 6.04
CA ILE A 47 -5.25 -2.71 7.16
C ILE A 47 -4.71 -3.99 7.81
N SER A 48 -3.40 -4.05 8.02
CA SER A 48 -2.75 -5.13 8.75
C SER A 48 -2.46 -4.69 10.18
N VAL A 49 -2.81 -5.52 11.13
CA VAL A 49 -2.50 -5.34 12.56
C VAL A 49 -1.44 -6.35 12.93
N ASN A 50 -0.26 -5.88 13.28
CA ASN A 50 0.87 -6.70 13.67
C ASN A 50 1.11 -6.57 15.18
N THR A 51 1.17 -7.70 15.88
CA THR A 51 1.41 -7.72 17.32
C THR A 51 2.51 -8.73 17.64
N VAL A 52 3.50 -8.30 18.40
CA VAL A 52 4.63 -9.15 18.81
C VAL A 52 4.42 -9.64 20.24
N LEU A 53 4.50 -10.97 20.43
CA LEU A 53 4.49 -11.64 21.74
C LEU A 53 5.78 -12.46 21.89
N PRO A 54 6.84 -11.91 22.49
CA PRO A 54 8.14 -12.57 22.55
C PRO A 54 8.11 -13.90 23.32
N GLY A 55 8.76 -14.94 22.80
CA GLY A 55 8.85 -16.25 23.43
C GLY A 55 7.59 -17.13 23.29
N ALA A 56 6.57 -16.66 22.57
CA ALA A 56 5.33 -17.40 22.41
C ALA A 56 5.35 -18.35 21.21
N THR A 57 4.76 -19.51 21.39
CA THR A 57 4.49 -20.46 20.28
C THR A 57 3.36 -19.93 19.39
N PRO A 58 3.24 -20.39 18.13
CA PRO A 58 2.13 -20.00 17.26
C PRO A 58 0.74 -20.24 17.88
N GLN A 59 0.59 -21.30 18.66
CA GLN A 59 -0.67 -21.59 19.35
C GLN A 59 -0.97 -20.57 20.44
N THR A 60 0.02 -20.21 21.26
CA THR A 60 -0.14 -19.18 22.29
C THR A 60 -0.44 -17.81 21.66
N VAL A 61 0.24 -17.49 20.56
CA VAL A 61 -0.03 -16.25 19.79
C VAL A 61 -1.47 -16.24 19.26
N GLN A 62 -1.96 -17.38 18.78
CA GLN A 62 -3.34 -17.50 18.31
C GLN A 62 -4.34 -17.22 19.43
N GLU A 63 -4.24 -17.93 20.54
CA GLU A 63 -5.21 -17.88 21.63
C GLU A 63 -5.19 -16.53 22.37
N ASP A 64 -3.98 -16.00 22.62
CA ASP A 64 -3.79 -14.80 23.43
C ASP A 64 -3.90 -13.48 22.66
N ILE A 65 -3.65 -13.50 21.34
CA ILE A 65 -3.61 -12.31 20.52
C ILE A 65 -4.58 -12.40 19.36
N SER A 66 -4.37 -13.35 18.41
CA SER A 66 -5.07 -13.35 17.12
C SER A 66 -6.57 -13.52 17.28
N ASP A 67 -7.01 -14.49 18.10
CA ASP A 67 -8.44 -14.77 18.31
C ASP A 67 -9.14 -13.60 19.03
N LYS A 68 -8.46 -12.92 19.93
CA LYS A 68 -9.01 -11.74 20.64
C LYS A 68 -9.21 -10.57 19.68
N ILE A 69 -8.21 -10.30 18.84
CA ILE A 69 -8.29 -9.24 17.82
C ILE A 69 -9.38 -9.58 16.80
N ASP A 70 -9.38 -10.80 16.25
CA ASP A 70 -10.33 -11.28 15.27
C ASP A 70 -11.79 -11.17 15.78
N ASN A 71 -12.06 -11.62 16.99
CA ASN A 71 -13.39 -11.53 17.60
C ASN A 71 -13.85 -10.08 17.82
N GLN A 72 -12.93 -9.16 18.14
CA GLN A 72 -13.27 -7.76 18.36
C GLN A 72 -13.64 -7.04 17.06
N ILE A 73 -12.94 -7.36 15.96
CA ILE A 73 -13.09 -6.63 14.69
C ILE A 73 -14.12 -7.22 13.74
N ARG A 74 -14.52 -8.49 13.87
CA ARG A 74 -15.55 -9.12 12.99
C ARG A 74 -16.90 -8.41 13.01
N GLY A 75 -17.21 -7.66 14.05
CA GLY A 75 -18.48 -6.92 14.19
C GLY A 75 -18.40 -5.46 13.74
N MET A 76 -17.25 -4.99 13.24
CA MET A 76 -17.08 -3.61 12.82
C MET A 76 -17.77 -3.33 11.47
N ALA A 77 -18.24 -2.10 11.31
CA ALA A 77 -18.87 -1.66 10.07
C ALA A 77 -17.87 -1.65 8.91
N HIS A 78 -18.34 -2.01 7.73
CA HIS A 78 -17.59 -2.04 6.47
C HIS A 78 -16.42 -3.04 6.44
N VAL A 79 -16.29 -3.92 7.43
CA VAL A 79 -15.33 -5.03 7.38
C VAL A 79 -15.92 -6.15 6.51
N GLU A 80 -15.25 -6.45 5.40
CA GLU A 80 -15.64 -7.51 4.48
C GLU A 80 -15.06 -8.86 4.92
N ASN A 81 -13.77 -8.88 5.27
CA ASN A 81 -13.08 -10.10 5.64
C ASN A 81 -11.96 -9.86 6.65
N VAL A 82 -11.73 -10.85 7.52
CA VAL A 82 -10.62 -10.86 8.47
C VAL A 82 -9.84 -12.15 8.30
N LYS A 83 -8.53 -12.04 8.09
CA LYS A 83 -7.59 -13.17 7.99
C LYS A 83 -6.53 -13.02 9.07
N SER A 84 -6.40 -14.03 9.92
CA SER A 84 -5.40 -14.07 10.98
C SER A 84 -4.33 -15.10 10.64
N GLN A 85 -3.08 -14.75 10.87
CA GLN A 85 -1.92 -15.64 10.77
C GLN A 85 -1.10 -15.54 12.03
N SER A 86 -0.96 -16.63 12.76
CA SER A 86 -0.17 -16.74 13.97
C SER A 86 1.14 -17.45 13.66
N LEU A 87 2.24 -16.74 13.87
CA LEU A 87 3.60 -17.25 13.71
C LEU A 87 4.28 -17.29 15.07
N GLU A 88 5.48 -17.85 15.14
CA GLU A 88 6.30 -17.78 16.34
C GLU A 88 6.60 -16.33 16.70
N ASN A 89 6.22 -15.91 17.90
CA ASN A 89 6.36 -14.55 18.45
C ASN A 89 5.52 -13.45 17.77
N VAL A 90 4.77 -13.71 16.69
CA VAL A 90 4.09 -12.65 15.93
C VAL A 90 2.67 -13.07 15.52
N SER A 91 1.71 -12.18 15.77
CA SER A 91 0.37 -12.21 15.19
C SER A 91 0.26 -11.20 14.06
N MET A 92 -0.28 -11.61 12.92
CA MET A 92 -0.59 -10.77 11.78
C MET A 92 -2.09 -10.92 11.47
N VAL A 93 -2.86 -9.88 11.69
CA VAL A 93 -4.30 -9.86 11.38
C VAL A 93 -4.55 -8.87 10.26
N GLN A 94 -5.02 -9.37 9.12
CA GLN A 94 -5.37 -8.58 7.95
C GLN A 94 -6.87 -8.34 7.92
N VAL A 95 -7.26 -7.08 7.85
CA VAL A 95 -8.64 -6.63 7.81
C VAL A 95 -8.90 -6.01 6.45
N SER A 96 -9.74 -6.67 5.64
CA SER A 96 -10.20 -6.14 4.36
C SER A 96 -11.53 -5.42 4.55
N TYR A 97 -11.65 -4.26 3.94
CA TYR A 97 -12.84 -3.42 3.97
C TYR A 97 -13.56 -3.44 2.62
N GLU A 98 -14.83 -3.07 2.63
CA GLU A 98 -15.63 -2.88 1.42
C GLU A 98 -15.05 -1.78 0.53
N ASP A 99 -15.18 -1.94 -0.80
CA ASP A 99 -14.74 -0.94 -1.77
C ASP A 99 -15.41 0.42 -1.51
N GLY A 100 -14.59 1.48 -1.57
CA GLY A 100 -15.05 2.86 -1.34
C GLY A 100 -15.14 3.26 0.14
N THR A 101 -14.69 2.41 1.06
CA THR A 101 -14.58 2.76 2.48
C THR A 101 -13.54 3.87 2.67
N ASP A 102 -13.89 4.87 3.50
CA ASP A 102 -12.95 5.91 3.94
C ASP A 102 -11.90 5.28 4.89
N MET A 103 -10.73 5.00 4.34
CA MET A 103 -9.67 4.27 5.05
C MET A 103 -9.10 5.04 6.24
N ASP A 104 -9.20 6.38 6.26
CA ASP A 104 -8.74 7.18 7.41
C ASP A 104 -9.66 6.96 8.61
N LYS A 105 -10.97 6.95 8.37
CA LYS A 105 -11.97 6.66 9.42
C LYS A 105 -11.95 5.19 9.84
N ALA A 106 -11.72 4.29 8.89
CA ALA A 106 -11.62 2.85 9.16
C ALA A 106 -10.42 2.55 10.08
N GLU A 107 -9.26 3.15 9.81
CA GLU A 107 -8.06 3.00 10.64
C GLU A 107 -8.27 3.56 12.04
N GLU A 108 -8.86 4.76 12.15
CA GLU A 108 -9.15 5.37 13.47
C GLU A 108 -10.15 4.52 14.28
N ALA A 109 -11.19 3.99 13.61
CA ALA A 109 -12.16 3.10 14.25
C ALA A 109 -11.52 1.79 14.69
N LEU A 110 -10.69 1.17 13.82
CA LEU A 110 -9.95 -0.06 14.12
C LEU A 110 -9.02 0.14 15.31
N LYS A 111 -8.25 1.22 15.32
CA LYS A 111 -7.35 1.55 16.42
C LYS A 111 -8.10 1.67 17.74
N LYS A 112 -9.23 2.37 17.76
CA LYS A 112 -10.07 2.52 18.97
C LYS A 112 -10.59 1.18 19.48
N GLU A 113 -10.92 0.24 18.60
CA GLU A 113 -11.39 -1.09 19.01
C GLU A 113 -10.24 -1.96 19.55
N ILE A 114 -9.06 -1.86 18.94
CA ILE A 114 -7.87 -2.58 19.40
C ILE A 114 -7.38 -2.03 20.74
N ASP A 115 -7.39 -0.73 20.96
CA ASP A 115 -6.99 -0.08 22.21
C ASP A 115 -7.87 -0.49 23.41
N LYS A 116 -9.10 -0.98 23.17
CA LYS A 116 -9.98 -1.53 24.22
C LYS A 116 -9.61 -2.96 24.64
N LEU A 117 -8.83 -3.66 23.80
CA LEU A 117 -8.45 -5.04 24.08
C LEU A 117 -7.40 -5.09 25.18
N LYS A 118 -7.67 -5.93 26.15
CA LYS A 118 -6.66 -6.29 27.16
C LYS A 118 -5.87 -7.49 26.62
N LEU A 119 -4.79 -7.20 25.92
CA LEU A 119 -3.82 -8.22 25.54
C LEU A 119 -2.95 -8.62 26.74
N THR A 120 -2.20 -9.69 26.59
CA THR A 120 -1.26 -10.17 27.61
C THR A 120 -0.18 -9.12 27.90
N GLU A 121 0.27 -8.98 29.15
CA GLU A 121 1.25 -7.96 29.58
C GLU A 121 2.58 -8.03 28.81
N ASP A 122 2.97 -9.22 28.34
CA ASP A 122 4.18 -9.43 27.55
C ASP A 122 4.01 -9.09 26.07
N ALA A 123 2.79 -8.80 25.60
CA ALA A 123 2.52 -8.39 24.23
C ALA A 123 2.94 -6.94 24.02
N ARG A 124 3.61 -6.68 22.90
CA ARG A 124 3.87 -5.30 22.46
C ARG A 124 2.58 -4.66 21.94
N GLU A 125 2.55 -3.34 21.95
CA GLU A 125 1.43 -2.59 21.35
C GLU A 125 1.21 -3.00 19.89
N PRO A 126 -0.04 -3.25 19.49
CA PRO A 126 -0.37 -3.58 18.10
C PRO A 126 -0.04 -2.42 17.16
N GLU A 127 0.71 -2.72 16.09
CA GLU A 127 1.03 -1.77 15.04
C GLU A 127 0.06 -1.93 13.87
N LEU A 128 -0.61 -0.84 13.48
CA LEU A 128 -1.48 -0.79 12.32
C LEU A 128 -0.68 -0.35 11.11
N MET A 129 -0.77 -1.11 10.03
CA MET A 129 -0.12 -0.81 8.76
C MET A 129 -1.14 -0.87 7.62
N ARG A 130 -1.30 0.23 6.88
CA ARG A 130 -2.06 0.18 5.62
C ARG A 130 -1.26 -0.56 4.55
N ASN A 131 -1.92 -1.46 3.90
CA ASN A 131 -1.36 -2.12 2.70
C ASN A 131 -1.54 -1.17 1.51
N SER A 132 -0.63 -0.21 1.36
CA SER A 132 -0.53 0.61 0.17
C SER A 132 0.52 0.00 -0.75
N MET A 133 0.17 -0.31 -1.99
CA MET A 133 1.15 -0.74 -2.99
C MET A 133 2.23 0.34 -3.23
N ASN A 134 1.96 1.59 -2.87
CA ASN A 134 2.91 2.69 -2.91
C ASN A 134 3.98 2.62 -1.80
N ALA A 135 3.82 1.73 -0.81
CA ALA A 135 4.78 1.53 0.27
C ALA A 135 5.90 0.53 -0.06
N PHE A 136 6.02 0.08 -1.31
CA PHE A 136 7.20 -0.70 -1.70
C PHE A 136 8.45 0.16 -1.53
N PRO A 137 9.43 -0.29 -0.73
CA PRO A 137 10.67 0.44 -0.58
C PRO A 137 11.35 0.56 -1.94
N VAL A 138 11.53 1.79 -2.40
CA VAL A 138 12.18 2.08 -3.70
C VAL A 138 13.64 1.65 -3.69
N VAL A 139 14.24 1.60 -2.49
CA VAL A 139 15.63 1.19 -2.31
C VAL A 139 15.78 0.42 -1.00
N VAL A 140 16.39 -0.75 -1.07
CA VAL A 140 16.77 -1.55 0.10
C VAL A 140 18.28 -1.60 0.17
N TYR A 141 18.86 -1.03 1.22
CA TYR A 141 20.30 -1.10 1.47
C TYR A 141 20.61 -2.23 2.45
N LEU A 142 21.44 -3.16 2.05
CA LEU A 142 21.98 -4.21 2.90
C LEU A 142 23.36 -3.80 3.39
N PHE A 143 23.48 -3.60 4.70
CA PHE A 143 24.76 -3.27 5.32
C PHE A 143 25.28 -4.46 6.11
N SER A 144 26.58 -4.74 5.94
CA SER A 144 27.28 -5.76 6.70
C SER A 144 28.53 -5.15 7.31
N ASP A 145 28.67 -5.24 8.62
CA ASP A 145 29.91 -4.86 9.31
C ASP A 145 30.80 -6.11 9.48
N LYS A 146 32.07 -5.98 9.12
CA LYS A 146 33.07 -7.05 9.26
C LYS A 146 33.25 -7.56 10.70
N ASN A 147 32.92 -6.73 11.68
CA ASN A 147 33.09 -7.04 13.11
C ASN A 147 31.78 -7.41 13.81
N GLY A 148 30.66 -7.50 13.08
CA GLY A 148 29.33 -7.88 13.62
C GLY A 148 28.68 -6.84 14.53
N ASN A 149 29.18 -5.60 14.56
CA ASN A 149 28.65 -4.56 15.45
C ASN A 149 27.56 -3.73 14.74
N LEU A 150 26.34 -4.26 14.72
CA LEU A 150 25.16 -3.65 14.10
C LEU A 150 24.84 -2.25 14.66
N GLU A 151 25.07 -2.02 15.94
CA GLU A 151 24.74 -0.74 16.60
C GLU A 151 25.58 0.44 16.05
N LYS A 152 26.86 0.20 15.76
CA LYS A 152 27.73 1.20 15.13
C LYS A 152 27.38 1.45 13.67
N ALA A 153 26.98 0.39 12.95
CA ALA A 153 26.55 0.51 11.57
C ALA A 153 25.24 1.34 11.48
N THR A 154 24.26 1.07 12.34
CA THR A 154 22.99 1.82 12.38
C THR A 154 23.21 3.31 12.67
N LYS A 155 24.02 3.65 13.70
CA LYS A 155 24.33 5.05 14.04
C LYS A 155 25.09 5.80 12.93
N ALA A 156 25.93 5.10 12.17
CA ALA A 156 26.66 5.69 11.04
C ALA A 156 25.72 6.00 9.85
N ILE A 157 24.72 5.15 9.64
CA ILE A 157 23.71 5.27 8.58
C ILE A 157 22.73 6.40 8.88
N GLU A 158 22.20 6.46 10.11
CA GLU A 158 21.29 7.53 10.55
C GLU A 158 21.93 8.92 10.39
N LYS A 159 23.23 9.02 10.62
CA LYS A 159 23.95 10.31 10.54
C LYS A 159 24.31 10.75 9.11
N GLN A 160 24.38 9.84 8.15
CA GLN A 160 24.83 10.14 6.78
C GLN A 160 23.76 10.07 5.72
N LEU A 161 22.65 9.35 5.95
CA LEU A 161 21.64 9.04 4.92
C LEU A 161 20.26 9.62 5.21
N ILE A 162 19.98 10.04 6.45
CA ILE A 162 18.72 10.70 6.81
C ILE A 162 19.06 12.20 6.99
N PRO A 163 18.62 13.06 6.05
CA PRO A 163 18.84 14.51 6.14
C PRO A 163 17.97 15.16 7.20
#